data_6f92aafbe1168e9805598db673679f46
#
_entry.id   6f92aafbe1168e9805598db673679f46
#
_cell.length_a   1.000
_cell.length_b   1.000
_cell.length_c   1.000
_cell.angle_alpha   90.00
_cell.angle_beta   90.00
_cell.angle_gamma   90.00
#
_symmetry.space_group_name_H-M   'P 1'
#
loop_
_entity.id
_entity.type
_entity.pdbx_description
1 polymer ?
#
loop_
_entity_poly.entity_id
_entity_poly.type
_entity_poly.pdbx_seq_one_letter_code
_entity_poly.pdbx_strand_id
1 'polypeptide(L)'
;HPRDKFVGNCPFHGGNCLEGMASGPALERRWGMKGADIPADHPAWEMEGYYIAHALVNYILVLSPEKIMLGGGVMREKHLFPIIRKKVVQLLNGYIQTESILKNIDEYIVPPALGEDAGILGALALCFK
;
A
#
# COMPACT_ATOMS: atom_id res chain seq x y z
N HIS A 1 7.04 -12.04 2.11
CA HIS A 1 8.40 -11.66 2.52
C HIS A 1 9.17 -12.90 3.01
N PRO A 2 10.47 -13.09 2.64
CA PRO A 2 11.20 -14.32 2.98
C PRO A 2 11.31 -14.62 4.49
N ARG A 3 11.23 -13.60 5.34
CA ARG A 3 11.29 -13.76 6.80
C ARG A 3 9.92 -13.84 7.46
N ASP A 4 8.83 -13.72 6.70
CA ASP A 4 7.48 -13.74 7.24
C ASP A 4 6.96 -15.18 7.31
N LYS A 5 6.57 -15.59 8.49
CA LYS A 5 5.95 -16.90 8.74
C LYS A 5 4.43 -16.79 8.88
N PHE A 6 3.89 -15.60 8.76
CA PHE A 6 2.46 -15.37 8.86
C PHE A 6 1.75 -15.95 7.64
N VAL A 7 0.71 -16.72 7.87
CA VAL A 7 -0.02 -17.44 6.82
C VAL A 7 -1.12 -16.63 6.16
N GLY A 8 -1.29 -15.38 6.59
CA GLY A 8 -2.34 -14.50 6.10
C GLY A 8 -3.64 -14.57 6.89
N ASN A 9 -4.50 -13.57 6.67
CA ASN A 9 -5.79 -13.42 7.33
C ASN A 9 -6.82 -12.84 6.37
N CYS A 10 -7.24 -13.62 5.40
CA CYS A 10 -8.29 -13.21 4.49
C CYS A 10 -9.54 -14.10 4.68
N PRO A 11 -10.72 -13.50 4.93
CA PRO A 11 -11.95 -14.28 5.12
C PRO A 11 -12.42 -14.99 3.85
N PHE A 12 -11.99 -14.52 2.67
CA PHE A 12 -12.46 -15.07 1.38
C PHE A 12 -11.47 -16.07 0.77
N HIS A 13 -10.16 -15.84 0.90
CA HIS A 13 -9.13 -16.65 0.23
C HIS A 13 -8.32 -17.50 1.21
N GLY A 14 -8.62 -17.43 2.50
CA GLY A 14 -8.01 -18.25 3.54
C GLY A 14 -6.53 -17.96 3.83
N GLY A 15 -5.89 -16.98 3.15
CA GLY A 15 -4.47 -16.80 3.37
C GLY A 15 -3.83 -15.61 2.64
N ASN A 16 -2.85 -15.89 1.84
CA ASN A 16 -1.77 -15.02 1.37
C ASN A 16 -2.09 -14.08 0.19
N CYS A 17 -3.34 -13.69 -0.03
CA CYS A 17 -3.66 -12.60 -0.93
C CYS A 17 -3.24 -11.24 -0.31
N LEU A 18 -3.26 -10.17 -1.11
CA LEU A 18 -2.87 -8.82 -0.64
C LEU A 18 -3.64 -8.40 0.62
N GLU A 19 -4.95 -8.56 0.64
CA GLU A 19 -5.80 -8.28 1.81
C GLU A 19 -5.38 -9.11 3.02
N GLY A 20 -5.10 -10.41 2.82
CA GLY A 20 -4.69 -11.33 3.87
C GLY A 20 -3.33 -11.01 4.48
N MET A 21 -2.45 -10.35 3.74
CA MET A 21 -1.07 -10.08 4.15
C MET A 21 -0.81 -8.62 4.55
N ALA A 22 -1.55 -7.67 3.97
CA ALA A 22 -1.28 -6.23 4.06
C ALA A 22 -2.51 -5.40 4.45
N SER A 23 -3.35 -5.93 5.31
CA SER A 23 -4.48 -5.20 5.90
C SER A 23 -4.24 -4.87 7.37
N GLY A 24 -5.01 -3.93 7.91
CA GLY A 24 -4.98 -3.62 9.35
C GLY A 24 -5.15 -4.86 10.25
N PRO A 25 -6.16 -5.72 10.01
CA PRO A 25 -6.29 -7.00 10.71
C PRO A 25 -5.09 -7.94 10.55
N ALA A 26 -4.43 -7.95 9.38
CA ALA A 26 -3.23 -8.75 9.16
C ALA A 26 -2.04 -8.23 9.99
N LEU A 27 -1.85 -6.91 10.05
CA LEU A 27 -0.87 -6.26 10.93
C LEU A 27 -1.11 -6.64 12.39
N GLU A 28 -2.34 -6.47 12.89
CA GLU A 28 -2.70 -6.78 14.28
C GLU A 28 -2.43 -8.24 14.62
N ARG A 29 -2.84 -9.18 13.77
CA ARG A 29 -2.60 -10.62 14.00
C ARG A 29 -1.12 -11.01 13.90
N ARG A 30 -0.37 -10.39 13.01
CA ARG A 30 1.06 -10.68 12.83
C ARG A 30 1.92 -10.16 13.99
N TRP A 31 1.59 -8.98 14.49
CA TRP A 31 2.42 -8.24 15.44
C TRP A 31 1.82 -8.11 16.85
N GLY A 32 0.56 -8.50 17.03
CA GLY A 32 -0.15 -8.38 18.32
C GLY A 32 -0.51 -6.94 18.70
N MET A 33 -0.39 -6.00 17.78
CA MET A 33 -0.64 -4.56 17.97
C MET A 33 -1.45 -3.99 16.82
N LYS A 34 -2.36 -3.06 17.08
CA LYS A 34 -3.06 -2.31 16.04
C LYS A 34 -2.08 -1.40 15.31
N GLY A 35 -2.32 -1.15 14.01
CA GLY A 35 -1.44 -0.30 13.21
C GLY A 35 -1.15 1.06 13.86
N ALA A 36 -2.17 1.71 14.44
CA ALA A 36 -2.01 2.99 15.13
C ALA A 36 -1.10 2.94 16.38
N ASP A 37 -0.89 1.77 16.96
CA ASP A 37 -0.08 1.57 18.17
C ASP A 37 1.35 1.09 17.82
N ILE A 38 1.62 0.81 16.56
CA ILE A 38 2.93 0.34 16.10
C ILE A 38 3.87 1.57 15.94
N PRO A 39 5.02 1.59 16.64
CA PRO A 39 6.00 2.67 16.47
C PRO A 39 6.46 2.83 15.01
N ALA A 40 6.72 4.08 14.58
CA ALA A 40 7.06 4.38 13.19
C ALA A 40 8.37 3.72 12.71
N ASP A 41 9.28 3.39 13.62
CA ASP A 41 10.55 2.69 13.37
C ASP A 41 10.45 1.16 13.48
N HIS A 42 9.25 0.63 13.75
CA HIS A 42 9.05 -0.81 13.93
C HIS A 42 9.21 -1.57 12.60
N PRO A 43 9.83 -2.78 12.60
CA PRO A 43 10.04 -3.60 11.40
C PRO A 43 8.76 -3.99 10.64
N ALA A 44 7.60 -3.88 11.28
CA ALA A 44 6.30 -4.10 10.66
C ALA A 44 6.11 -3.28 9.40
N TRP A 45 6.55 -2.02 9.41
CA TRP A 45 6.35 -1.11 8.29
C TRP A 45 7.17 -1.45 7.05
N GLU A 46 8.40 -1.96 7.27
CA GLU A 46 9.21 -2.50 6.17
C GLU A 46 8.55 -3.72 5.52
N MET A 47 7.93 -4.58 6.32
CA MET A 47 7.23 -5.76 5.83
C MET A 47 5.92 -5.39 5.13
N GLU A 48 5.16 -4.47 5.70
CA GLU A 48 3.92 -3.95 5.10
C GLU A 48 4.20 -3.28 3.77
N GLY A 49 5.20 -2.39 3.73
CA GLY A 49 5.66 -1.75 2.50
C GLY A 49 6.13 -2.73 1.44
N TYR A 50 6.70 -3.87 1.83
CA TYR A 50 7.07 -4.94 0.92
C TYR A 50 5.87 -5.53 0.20
N TYR A 51 4.82 -5.92 0.92
CA TYR A 51 3.62 -6.52 0.31
C TYR A 51 2.87 -5.53 -0.57
N ILE A 52 2.70 -4.29 -0.10
CA ILE A 52 2.05 -3.24 -0.90
C ILE A 52 2.86 -2.97 -2.17
N ALA A 53 4.17 -2.82 -2.07
CA ALA A 53 5.01 -2.55 -3.23
C ALA A 53 4.96 -3.67 -4.28
N HIS A 54 4.94 -4.94 -3.88
CA HIS A 54 4.75 -6.06 -4.81
C HIS A 54 3.42 -5.99 -5.56
N ALA A 55 2.33 -5.65 -4.88
CA ALA A 55 1.04 -5.46 -5.52
C ALA A 55 1.08 -4.30 -6.52
N LEU A 56 1.67 -3.16 -6.13
CA LEU A 56 1.78 -2.00 -7.01
C LEU A 56 2.63 -2.28 -8.25
N VAL A 57 3.73 -3.00 -8.11
CA VAL A 57 4.55 -3.42 -9.26
C VAL A 57 3.73 -4.25 -10.24
N ASN A 58 2.91 -5.19 -9.76
CA ASN A 58 2.02 -5.95 -10.64
C ASN A 58 1.01 -5.04 -11.35
N TYR A 59 0.40 -4.08 -10.64
CA TYR A 59 -0.53 -3.13 -11.26
C TYR A 59 0.16 -2.22 -12.28
N ILE A 60 1.37 -1.76 -11.99
CA ILE A 60 2.17 -0.95 -12.92
C ILE A 60 2.46 -1.72 -14.20
N LEU A 61 2.91 -2.98 -14.07
CA LEU A 61 3.29 -3.81 -15.22
C LEU A 61 2.10 -4.23 -16.09
N VAL A 62 0.93 -4.44 -15.49
CA VAL A 62 -0.26 -4.95 -16.19
C VAL A 62 -1.16 -3.81 -16.71
N LEU A 63 -1.33 -2.74 -15.93
CA LEU A 63 -2.30 -1.69 -16.21
C LEU A 63 -1.68 -0.39 -16.70
N SER A 64 -0.38 -0.18 -16.47
CA SER A 64 0.33 1.07 -16.80
C SER A 64 -0.44 2.34 -16.37
N PRO A 65 -0.87 2.45 -15.09
CA PRO A 65 -1.69 3.57 -14.66
C PRO A 65 -0.90 4.89 -14.72
N GLU A 66 -1.58 5.98 -14.96
CA GLU A 66 -0.98 7.33 -14.94
C GLU A 66 -0.65 7.79 -13.52
N LYS A 67 -1.42 7.33 -12.53
CA LYS A 67 -1.25 7.67 -11.11
C LYS A 67 -1.86 6.58 -10.23
N ILE A 68 -1.26 6.35 -9.09
CA ILE A 68 -1.76 5.40 -8.08
C ILE A 68 -2.09 6.17 -6.80
N MET A 69 -3.34 6.10 -6.38
CA MET A 69 -3.79 6.65 -5.09
C MET A 69 -3.91 5.53 -4.07
N LEU A 70 -3.21 5.65 -2.95
CA LEU A 70 -3.28 4.70 -1.84
C LEU A 70 -4.00 5.33 -0.66
N GLY A 71 -5.13 4.75 -0.30
CA GLY A 71 -5.94 5.16 0.84
C GLY A 71 -6.32 3.99 1.74
N GLY A 72 -7.15 4.27 2.73
CA GLY A 72 -7.61 3.29 3.72
C GLY A 72 -6.83 3.33 5.03
N GLY A 73 -7.24 2.49 5.98
CA GLY A 73 -6.77 2.54 7.37
C GLY A 73 -5.26 2.44 7.55
N VAL A 74 -4.61 1.49 6.87
CA VAL A 74 -3.15 1.30 6.92
C VAL A 74 -2.41 2.52 6.37
N MET A 75 -2.94 3.16 5.32
CA MET A 75 -2.31 4.30 4.67
C MET A 75 -2.46 5.63 5.42
N ARG A 76 -3.10 5.63 6.61
CA ARG A 76 -3.02 6.76 7.57
C ARG A 76 -1.59 6.99 8.05
N GLU A 77 -0.80 5.93 8.07
CA GLU A 77 0.62 5.93 8.44
C GLU A 77 1.47 6.53 7.31
N LYS A 78 1.60 7.86 7.32
CA LYS A 78 2.24 8.62 6.22
C LYS A 78 3.68 8.20 5.96
N HIS A 79 4.41 7.75 6.98
CA HIS A 79 5.78 7.26 6.87
C HIS A 79 5.90 5.99 6.02
N LEU A 80 4.78 5.31 5.71
CA LEU A 80 4.76 4.13 4.85
C LEU A 80 4.96 4.48 3.37
N PHE A 81 4.55 5.69 2.93
CA PHE A 81 4.69 6.10 1.52
C PHE A 81 6.15 6.08 1.04
N PRO A 82 7.12 6.70 1.72
CA PRO A 82 8.52 6.62 1.31
C PRO A 82 9.05 5.18 1.22
N ILE A 83 8.63 4.31 2.14
CA ILE A 83 9.02 2.89 2.15
C ILE A 83 8.49 2.19 0.90
N ILE A 84 7.20 2.36 0.61
CA ILE A 84 6.54 1.76 -0.57
C ILE A 84 7.20 2.24 -1.85
N ARG A 85 7.35 3.56 -2.03
CA ARG A 85 7.92 4.18 -3.22
C ARG A 85 9.33 3.68 -3.51
N LYS A 86 10.18 3.65 -2.48
CA LYS A 86 11.53 3.10 -2.57
C LYS A 86 11.52 1.65 -3.02
N LYS A 87 10.65 0.82 -2.43
CA LYS A 87 10.54 -0.60 -2.78
C LYS A 87 10.00 -0.82 -4.19
N VAL A 88 9.04 -0.02 -4.65
CA VAL A 88 8.54 -0.09 -6.03
C VAL A 88 9.67 0.18 -7.03
N VAL A 89 10.45 1.24 -6.84
CA VAL A 89 11.59 1.55 -7.70
C VAL A 89 12.62 0.42 -7.69
N GLN A 90 12.93 -0.12 -6.51
CA GLN A 90 13.87 -1.25 -6.36
C GLN A 90 13.37 -2.51 -7.08
N LEU A 91 12.09 -2.85 -6.96
CA LEU A 91 11.50 -4.03 -7.58
C LEU A 91 11.40 -3.91 -9.10
N LEU A 92 11.07 -2.72 -9.62
CA LEU A 92 11.07 -2.46 -11.05
C LEU A 92 12.48 -2.49 -11.65
N ASN A 93 13.50 -2.19 -10.85
CA ASN A 93 14.92 -2.29 -11.19
C ASN A 93 15.27 -1.71 -12.58
N GLY A 94 14.67 -0.57 -12.93
CA GLY A 94 14.91 0.09 -14.22
C GLY A 94 14.21 -0.55 -15.43
N TYR A 95 13.35 -1.55 -15.23
CA TYR A 95 12.59 -2.17 -16.33
C TYR A 95 11.63 -1.15 -16.99
N ILE A 96 11.00 -0.30 -16.19
CA ILE A 96 10.20 0.82 -16.68
C ILE A 96 10.96 2.12 -16.45
N GLN A 97 11.22 2.86 -17.52
CA GLN A 97 12.05 4.08 -17.51
C GLN A 97 11.23 5.35 -17.80
N THR A 98 10.05 5.46 -17.21
CA THR A 98 9.23 6.69 -17.30
C THR A 98 9.69 7.72 -16.26
N GLU A 99 9.56 9.01 -16.58
CA GLU A 99 9.91 10.09 -15.64
C GLU A 99 9.09 10.04 -14.35
N SER A 100 7.83 9.64 -14.43
CA SER A 100 6.95 9.48 -13.27
C SER A 100 7.48 8.48 -12.26
N ILE A 101 8.18 7.41 -12.69
CA ILE A 101 8.77 6.41 -11.81
C ILE A 101 10.19 6.78 -11.40
N LEU A 102 11.01 7.25 -12.34
CA LEU A 102 12.43 7.49 -12.09
C LEU A 102 12.70 8.81 -11.35
N LYS A 103 11.87 9.85 -11.59
CA LYS A 103 12.11 11.21 -11.06
C LYS A 103 10.98 11.69 -10.15
N ASN A 104 9.74 11.29 -10.43
CA ASN A 104 8.53 11.87 -9.82
C ASN A 104 7.69 10.81 -9.10
N ILE A 105 8.30 9.80 -8.51
CA ILE A 105 7.59 8.69 -7.83
C ILE A 105 6.66 9.20 -6.71
N ASP A 106 6.99 10.35 -6.12
CA ASP A 106 6.21 10.99 -5.07
C ASP A 106 4.90 11.59 -5.56
N GLU A 107 4.84 11.94 -6.84
CA GLU A 107 3.63 12.42 -7.52
C GLU A 107 2.88 11.30 -8.22
N TYR A 108 3.54 10.16 -8.43
CA TYR A 108 2.97 8.98 -9.05
C TYR A 108 2.21 8.10 -8.06
N ILE A 109 2.78 7.84 -6.88
CA ILE A 109 2.13 7.09 -5.79
C ILE A 109 1.79 8.08 -4.67
N VAL A 110 0.50 8.42 -4.54
CA VAL A 110 0.03 9.53 -3.69
C VAL A 110 -1.05 9.10 -2.71
N PRO A 111 -1.22 9.80 -1.59
CA PRO A 111 -2.41 9.69 -0.77
C PRO A 111 -3.61 10.33 -1.47
N PRO A 112 -4.86 9.98 -1.10
CA PRO A 112 -6.04 10.71 -1.54
C PRO A 112 -5.96 12.19 -1.15
N ALA A 113 -6.24 13.09 -2.08
CA ALA A 113 -6.24 14.55 -1.81
C ALA A 113 -7.28 14.95 -0.75
N LEU A 114 -8.42 14.25 -0.70
CA LEU A 114 -9.50 14.45 0.27
C LEU A 114 -9.27 13.72 1.61
N GLY A 115 -8.11 13.07 1.76
CA GLY A 115 -7.78 12.36 3.00
C GLY A 115 -8.81 11.30 3.38
N GLU A 116 -9.26 11.33 4.63
CA GLU A 116 -10.24 10.35 5.16
C GLU A 116 -11.64 10.56 4.61
N ASP A 117 -11.96 11.76 4.17
CA ASP A 117 -13.27 12.11 3.62
C ASP A 117 -13.47 11.63 2.17
N ALA A 118 -12.43 11.11 1.54
CA ALA A 118 -12.46 10.66 0.14
C ALA A 118 -13.61 9.67 -0.15
N GLY A 119 -13.90 8.75 0.78
CA GLY A 119 -14.98 7.79 0.62
C GLY A 119 -16.37 8.43 0.66
N ILE A 120 -16.61 9.28 1.66
CA ILE A 120 -17.91 9.96 1.85
C ILE A 120 -18.15 10.96 0.72
N LEU A 121 -17.16 11.79 0.41
CA LEU A 121 -17.28 12.79 -0.66
C LEU A 121 -17.41 12.14 -2.03
N GLY A 122 -16.73 11.02 -2.27
CA GLY A 122 -16.89 10.23 -3.48
C GLY A 122 -18.30 9.66 -3.63
N ALA A 123 -18.88 9.11 -2.55
CA ALA A 123 -20.26 8.64 -2.54
C ALA A 123 -21.26 9.77 -2.80
N LEU A 124 -21.07 10.92 -2.15
CA LEU A 124 -21.92 12.11 -2.38
C LEU A 124 -21.82 12.60 -3.82
N ALA A 125 -20.62 12.63 -4.42
CA ALA A 125 -20.44 13.06 -5.79
C ALA A 125 -21.24 12.22 -6.80
N LEU A 126 -21.52 10.96 -6.51
CA LEU A 126 -22.36 10.10 -7.35
C LEU A 126 -23.84 10.52 -7.33
N CYS A 127 -24.29 11.22 -6.29
CA CYS A 127 -25.67 11.69 -6.18
C CYS A 127 -25.95 12.93 -7.04
N PHE A 128 -24.93 13.59 -7.58
CA PHE A 128 -25.03 14.83 -8.36
C PHE A 128 -24.77 14.62 -9.87
N LYS A 129 -24.84 13.37 -10.33
CA LYS A 129 -24.73 13.01 -11.76
C LYS A 129 -26.09 12.94 -12.42
#